data_15773f5dfeae32bbbbe9074c3c85a1f2
#
_entry.id   15773f5dfeae32bbbbe9074c3c85a1f2
#
_cell.length_a   1.000
_cell.length_b   1.000
_cell.length_c   1.000
_cell.angle_alpha   90.00
_cell.angle_beta   90.00
_cell.angle_gamma   90.00
#
_symmetry.space_group_name_H-M   'P 1'
#
loop_
_entity.id
_entity.type
_entity.pdbx_description
1 polymer ?
#
loop_
_entity_poly.entity_id
_entity_poly.type
_entity_poly.pdbx_seq_one_letter_code
_entity_poly.pdbx_strand_id
1 'polypeptide(L)'
;MSFRDDNEEAANLRKPFLHTGSWYKMGSRQSSIMSSSAQMLRDGSVSVVFCVLVVALGPIQFGFTCGYSSPTQAEIISDLKLTISEFSIFGSLANVGAMVGAIASGQIAEYIGRKGSLMIAAVPNIIGWLIISFSKDSSFLFMGRLLEGFGVGVISYTVPVYIAEIAPQNMRGSLGSVNQLSVTIGIMLAYLLGLFVNWRVLAVLGVLPCTLLIPGLFFIPESPRWLAKMGMTEDFESSLQVLRGFDTDISIEVNEIKRSVASSSRRTAIRFAELKRKRYWFPLMIGIGLLVLQQLSGINGVLFYSSNIFANAGISSSNVATFGLGVVQISSSGMAASFFLVSIAFFLEGFVSEDSRFYSILGILSLVGLVTVVISFSLGVGAIPWVIMSEILPVNIKSLAGSVATLANWLVSWIVTMTANFLLDWSSGGTFLIYGIVCAFTVAFVSLWVPETKGRSLEEIQFSFR
;
A
#
# COMPACT_ATOMS: atom_id res chain seq x y z
N MET A 1 -12.92 -50.10 7.13
CA MET A 1 -12.86 -49.23 8.29
C MET A 1 -11.66 -48.25 8.18
N SER A 2 -11.31 -47.81 6.96
CA SER A 2 -10.07 -47.05 6.68
C SER A 2 -10.26 -45.72 5.89
N PHE A 3 -11.47 -45.41 5.43
CA PHE A 3 -11.73 -44.20 4.62
C PHE A 3 -12.27 -42.99 5.43
N ARG A 4 -12.49 -43.13 6.72
CA ARG A 4 -13.03 -42.04 7.57
C ARG A 4 -11.90 -41.24 8.23
N ASP A 5 -10.76 -41.88 8.56
CA ASP A 5 -9.66 -41.26 9.28
C ASP A 5 -8.84 -40.29 8.39
N ASP A 6 -8.66 -40.63 7.09
CA ASP A 6 -7.90 -39.81 6.16
C ASP A 6 -8.56 -38.44 5.86
N ASN A 7 -9.89 -38.35 5.96
CA ASN A 7 -10.62 -37.10 5.76
C ASN A 7 -10.58 -36.17 7.00
N GLU A 8 -10.51 -36.74 8.21
CA GLU A 8 -10.37 -35.94 9.45
C GLU A 8 -8.94 -35.41 9.61
N GLU A 9 -7.94 -36.18 9.21
CA GLU A 9 -6.54 -35.74 9.25
C GLU A 9 -6.26 -34.64 8.20
N ALA A 10 -6.81 -34.76 6.99
CA ALA A 10 -6.75 -33.73 5.96
C ALA A 10 -7.52 -32.44 6.33
N ALA A 11 -8.62 -32.56 7.09
CA ALA A 11 -9.36 -31.42 7.61
C ALA A 11 -8.61 -30.70 8.76
N ASN A 12 -7.85 -31.45 9.57
CA ASN A 12 -7.04 -30.88 10.64
C ASN A 12 -5.80 -30.14 10.12
N LEU A 13 -5.19 -30.59 9.03
CA LEU A 13 -4.07 -29.92 8.36
C LEU A 13 -4.45 -28.57 7.70
N ARG A 14 -5.76 -28.34 7.49
CA ARG A 14 -6.28 -27.08 6.91
C ARG A 14 -6.73 -26.05 7.96
N LYS A 15 -6.67 -26.37 9.25
CA LYS A 15 -6.99 -25.40 10.30
C LYS A 15 -5.86 -24.39 10.44
N PRO A 16 -6.15 -23.08 10.44
CA PRO A 16 -5.12 -22.06 10.63
C PRO A 16 -4.42 -22.25 11.97
N PHE A 17 -3.11 -22.04 12.00
CA PHE A 17 -2.27 -22.13 13.21
C PHE A 17 -2.73 -21.20 14.34
N LEU A 18 -3.54 -20.19 14.02
CA LEU A 18 -4.09 -19.24 14.97
C LEU A 18 -5.59 -19.52 15.16
N HIS A 19 -5.97 -20.14 16.27
CA HIS A 19 -7.37 -20.27 16.70
C HIS A 19 -7.92 -18.90 17.10
N THR A 20 -8.56 -18.19 16.16
CA THR A 20 -9.19 -16.88 16.42
C THR A 20 -10.34 -16.97 17.44
N GLY A 21 -11.06 -18.07 17.49
CA GLY A 21 -12.20 -18.25 18.41
C GLY A 21 -11.86 -18.22 19.90
N SER A 22 -10.65 -18.61 20.31
CA SER A 22 -10.23 -18.60 21.71
C SER A 22 -10.09 -17.19 22.29
N TRP A 23 -9.66 -16.23 21.49
CA TRP A 23 -9.43 -14.84 21.90
C TRP A 23 -10.73 -14.06 22.08
N TYR A 24 -11.77 -14.37 21.30
CA TYR A 24 -13.10 -13.76 21.47
C TYR A 24 -13.76 -14.17 22.79
N LYS A 25 -13.58 -15.42 23.24
CA LYS A 25 -14.07 -15.87 24.54
C LYS A 25 -13.36 -15.21 25.71
N MET A 26 -12.09 -14.79 25.53
CA MET A 26 -11.36 -14.04 26.54
C MET A 26 -11.83 -12.58 26.63
N GLY A 27 -12.12 -11.93 25.49
CA GLY A 27 -12.70 -10.58 25.43
C GLY A 27 -14.09 -10.48 26.04
N SER A 28 -14.93 -11.51 25.91
CA SER A 28 -16.28 -11.52 26.49
C SER A 28 -16.29 -11.67 28.03
N ARG A 29 -15.23 -12.21 28.64
CA ARG A 29 -15.08 -12.27 30.11
C ARG A 29 -14.50 -10.99 30.74
N GLN A 30 -13.78 -10.16 29.96
CA GLN A 30 -13.29 -8.85 30.41
C GLN A 30 -14.33 -7.72 30.26
N SER A 31 -15.52 -8.00 29.73
CA SER A 31 -16.58 -7.01 29.46
C SER A 31 -17.22 -6.37 30.67
N SER A 32 -16.89 -6.78 31.89
CA SER A 32 -17.43 -6.14 33.10
C SER A 32 -16.71 -4.88 33.55
N ILE A 33 -15.54 -4.57 33.02
CA ILE A 33 -14.74 -3.37 33.40
C ILE A 33 -14.76 -2.26 32.30
N MET A 34 -15.17 -2.58 31.09
CA MET A 34 -15.19 -1.64 29.94
C MET A 34 -16.62 -1.28 29.49
N SER A 35 -17.57 -1.15 30.40
CA SER A 35 -19.00 -0.96 30.06
C SER A 35 -19.33 0.34 29.32
N SER A 36 -18.54 1.39 29.43
CA SER A 36 -18.78 2.65 28.69
C SER A 36 -18.11 2.71 27.31
N SER A 37 -16.92 2.10 27.16
CA SER A 37 -16.21 2.03 25.88
C SER A 37 -16.76 0.93 24.96
N ALA A 38 -17.27 -0.17 25.54
CA ALA A 38 -17.88 -1.28 24.83
C ALA A 38 -19.23 -0.92 24.19
N GLN A 39 -19.91 0.08 24.71
CA GLN A 39 -21.16 0.56 24.13
C GLN A 39 -20.93 1.33 22.83
N MET A 40 -19.83 2.06 22.69
CA MET A 40 -19.42 2.71 21.42
C MET A 40 -18.96 1.71 20.35
N LEU A 41 -18.44 0.54 20.75
CA LEU A 41 -18.04 -0.54 19.83
C LEU A 41 -19.25 -1.38 19.31
N ARG A 42 -20.45 -1.14 19.81
CA ARG A 42 -21.69 -1.81 19.37
C ARG A 42 -22.22 -1.28 18.04
N ASP A 43 -21.86 -0.08 17.64
CA ASP A 43 -22.21 0.43 16.32
C ASP A 43 -21.27 -0.20 15.28
N GLY A 44 -21.83 -0.97 14.34
CA GLY A 44 -21.05 -1.72 13.33
C GLY A 44 -20.12 -0.83 12.50
N SER A 45 -20.46 0.45 12.30
CA SER A 45 -19.60 1.42 11.63
C SER A 45 -18.33 1.73 12.44
N VAL A 46 -18.44 1.84 13.76
CA VAL A 46 -17.29 2.12 14.65
C VAL A 46 -16.35 0.93 14.71
N SER A 47 -16.89 -0.30 14.77
CA SER A 47 -16.10 -1.54 14.78
C SER A 47 -15.25 -1.67 13.52
N VAL A 48 -15.83 -1.43 12.34
CA VAL A 48 -15.11 -1.49 11.07
C VAL A 48 -14.03 -0.39 10.98
N VAL A 49 -14.33 0.84 11.40
CA VAL A 49 -13.36 1.94 11.43
C VAL A 49 -12.20 1.62 12.35
N PHE A 50 -12.46 1.06 13.55
CA PHE A 50 -11.41 0.62 14.45
C PHE A 50 -10.50 -0.44 13.82
N CYS A 51 -11.08 -1.46 13.16
CA CYS A 51 -10.31 -2.48 12.44
C CYS A 51 -9.42 -1.85 11.36
N VAL A 52 -9.96 -0.89 10.60
CA VAL A 52 -9.20 -0.19 9.55
C VAL A 52 -8.07 0.65 10.15
N LEU A 53 -8.29 1.33 11.27
CA LEU A 53 -7.24 2.11 11.95
C LEU A 53 -6.09 1.23 12.46
N VAL A 54 -6.39 0.04 12.97
CA VAL A 54 -5.34 -0.92 13.37
C VAL A 54 -4.51 -1.36 12.18
N VAL A 55 -5.13 -1.80 11.10
CA VAL A 55 -4.37 -2.26 9.92
C VAL A 55 -3.70 -1.12 9.17
N ALA A 56 -4.14 0.13 9.36
CA ALA A 56 -3.53 1.34 8.80
C ALA A 56 -2.08 1.56 9.27
N LEU A 57 -1.69 0.97 10.40
CA LEU A 57 -0.28 0.96 10.86
C LEU A 57 0.66 0.28 9.85
N GLY A 58 0.17 -0.69 9.07
CA GLY A 58 0.94 -1.30 7.98
C GLY A 58 1.29 -0.30 6.87
N PRO A 59 0.32 0.35 6.23
CA PRO A 59 0.57 1.42 5.28
C PRO A 59 1.35 2.62 5.85
N ILE A 60 1.21 2.97 7.13
CA ILE A 60 2.08 3.97 7.79
C ILE A 60 3.53 3.49 7.74
N GLN A 61 3.77 2.21 8.06
CA GLN A 61 5.10 1.59 7.95
C GLN A 61 5.63 1.66 6.52
N PHE A 62 4.83 1.31 5.53
CA PHE A 62 5.19 1.43 4.12
C PHE A 62 5.59 2.87 3.76
N GLY A 63 4.77 3.86 4.13
CA GLY A 63 5.08 5.27 3.90
C GLY A 63 6.37 5.72 4.57
N PHE A 64 6.60 5.28 5.81
CA PHE A 64 7.84 5.60 6.54
C PHE A 64 9.07 5.05 5.82
N THR A 65 9.01 3.81 5.32
CA THR A 65 10.08 3.21 4.50
C THR A 65 10.36 4.01 3.23
N CYS A 66 9.33 4.50 2.53
CA CYS A 66 9.50 5.34 1.34
C CYS A 66 10.09 6.72 1.68
N GLY A 67 9.61 7.34 2.75
CA GLY A 67 10.03 8.69 3.16
C GLY A 67 11.43 8.76 3.78
N TYR A 68 11.92 7.66 4.34
CA TYR A 68 13.18 7.61 5.08
C TYR A 68 14.40 8.06 4.25
N SER A 69 14.46 7.68 2.97
CA SER A 69 15.67 7.86 2.15
C SER A 69 15.99 9.33 1.89
N SER A 70 14.99 10.19 1.73
CA SER A 70 15.20 11.60 1.36
C SER A 70 15.88 12.41 2.46
N PRO A 71 15.38 12.47 3.71
CA PRO A 71 16.02 13.27 4.77
C PRO A 71 17.35 12.69 5.25
N THR A 72 17.60 11.38 5.04
CA THR A 72 18.79 10.70 5.58
C THR A 72 19.93 10.56 4.59
N GLN A 73 19.74 10.92 3.32
CA GLN A 73 20.71 10.73 2.25
C GLN A 73 22.08 11.30 2.57
N ALA A 74 22.14 12.59 2.93
CA ALA A 74 23.40 13.30 3.17
C ALA A 74 24.16 12.69 4.36
N GLU A 75 23.46 12.37 5.45
CA GLU A 75 24.06 11.78 6.65
C GLU A 75 24.60 10.37 6.42
N ILE A 76 23.80 9.49 5.75
CA ILE A 76 24.21 8.12 5.46
C ILE A 76 25.44 8.09 4.53
N ILE A 77 25.43 8.92 3.47
CA ILE A 77 26.56 9.04 2.54
C ILE A 77 27.82 9.47 3.28
N SER A 78 27.72 10.48 4.16
CA SER A 78 28.85 11.01 4.94
C SER A 78 29.36 10.01 5.97
N ASP A 79 28.46 9.38 6.75
CA ASP A 79 28.81 8.48 7.88
C ASP A 79 29.42 7.16 7.40
N LEU A 80 28.83 6.55 6.37
CA LEU A 80 29.27 5.27 5.81
C LEU A 80 30.19 5.41 4.58
N LYS A 81 30.53 6.66 4.18
CA LYS A 81 31.39 6.97 3.01
C LYS A 81 30.90 6.31 1.72
N LEU A 82 29.59 6.31 1.50
CA LEU A 82 28.97 5.73 0.32
C LEU A 82 29.12 6.64 -0.89
N THR A 83 29.12 6.05 -2.06
CA THR A 83 28.91 6.76 -3.32
C THR A 83 27.42 7.05 -3.55
N ILE A 84 27.11 8.03 -4.40
CA ILE A 84 25.71 8.31 -4.82
C ILE A 84 25.08 7.06 -5.46
N SER A 85 25.87 6.29 -6.22
CA SER A 85 25.41 5.04 -6.83
C SER A 85 25.01 3.99 -5.78
N GLU A 86 25.81 3.79 -4.74
CA GLU A 86 25.52 2.87 -3.64
C GLU A 86 24.27 3.31 -2.86
N PHE A 87 24.10 4.62 -2.65
CA PHE A 87 22.87 5.13 -2.03
C PHE A 87 21.64 4.93 -2.93
N SER A 88 21.78 5.06 -4.24
CA SER A 88 20.70 4.78 -5.19
C SER A 88 20.31 3.28 -5.17
N ILE A 89 21.29 2.39 -5.03
CA ILE A 89 21.05 0.97 -4.78
C ILE A 89 20.28 0.78 -3.47
N PHE A 90 20.74 1.36 -2.36
CA PHE A 90 20.05 1.32 -1.07
C PHE A 90 18.58 1.74 -1.19
N GLY A 91 18.28 2.86 -1.84
CA GLY A 91 16.91 3.34 -2.05
C GLY A 91 16.06 2.36 -2.86
N SER A 92 16.62 1.79 -3.92
CA SER A 92 15.90 0.89 -4.83
C SER A 92 15.71 -0.54 -4.30
N LEU A 93 16.56 -1.01 -3.38
CA LEU A 93 16.50 -2.36 -2.82
C LEU A 93 15.20 -2.63 -2.06
N ALA A 94 14.57 -1.61 -1.47
CA ALA A 94 13.24 -1.77 -0.88
C ALA A 94 12.21 -2.25 -1.91
N ASN A 95 12.28 -1.75 -3.16
CA ASN A 95 11.38 -2.19 -4.23
C ASN A 95 11.67 -3.66 -4.64
N VAL A 96 12.95 -4.08 -4.65
CA VAL A 96 13.34 -5.47 -4.92
C VAL A 96 12.81 -6.40 -3.83
N GLY A 97 12.97 -6.04 -2.57
CA GLY A 97 12.37 -6.77 -1.45
C GLY A 97 10.85 -6.85 -1.58
N ALA A 98 10.20 -5.75 -1.97
CA ALA A 98 8.75 -5.69 -2.17
C ALA A 98 8.27 -6.57 -3.34
N MET A 99 9.06 -6.74 -4.40
CA MET A 99 8.74 -7.72 -5.45
C MET A 99 8.67 -9.15 -4.91
N VAL A 100 9.64 -9.55 -4.08
CA VAL A 100 9.65 -10.87 -3.43
C VAL A 100 8.45 -11.00 -2.49
N GLY A 101 8.18 -9.99 -1.67
CA GLY A 101 7.02 -9.92 -0.79
C GLY A 101 5.69 -10.01 -1.55
N ALA A 102 5.57 -9.34 -2.69
CA ALA A 102 4.39 -9.38 -3.54
C ALA A 102 4.11 -10.76 -4.12
N ILE A 103 5.15 -11.48 -4.58
CA ILE A 103 5.01 -12.87 -5.06
C ILE A 103 4.49 -13.78 -3.94
N ALA A 104 5.02 -13.64 -2.73
CA ALA A 104 4.64 -14.46 -1.59
C ALA A 104 3.28 -14.06 -0.99
N SER A 105 2.88 -12.78 -1.10
CA SER A 105 1.74 -12.19 -0.39
C SER A 105 0.41 -12.91 -0.61
N GLY A 106 0.11 -13.26 -1.86
CA GLY A 106 -1.13 -13.94 -2.21
C GLY A 106 -1.22 -15.33 -1.59
N GLN A 107 -0.11 -16.09 -1.60
CA GLN A 107 -0.04 -17.43 -1.00
C GLN A 107 -0.14 -17.34 0.53
N ILE A 108 0.64 -16.44 1.15
CA ILE A 108 0.59 -16.23 2.60
C ILE A 108 -0.82 -15.87 3.03
N ALA A 109 -1.46 -14.88 2.36
CA ALA A 109 -2.81 -14.44 2.68
C ALA A 109 -3.89 -15.51 2.45
N GLU A 110 -3.66 -16.43 1.53
CA GLU A 110 -4.55 -17.56 1.26
C GLU A 110 -4.49 -18.63 2.36
N TYR A 111 -3.27 -19.01 2.79
CA TYR A 111 -3.06 -20.10 3.75
C TYR A 111 -3.25 -19.68 5.21
N ILE A 112 -2.79 -18.49 5.59
CA ILE A 112 -2.68 -18.06 7.00
C ILE A 112 -3.75 -17.01 7.35
N GLY A 113 -4.42 -16.45 6.36
CA GLY A 113 -5.37 -15.35 6.53
C GLY A 113 -4.70 -13.97 6.45
N ARG A 114 -5.53 -12.94 6.54
CA ARG A 114 -5.07 -11.56 6.36
C ARG A 114 -4.30 -11.06 7.58
N LYS A 115 -4.79 -11.38 8.78
CA LYS A 115 -4.10 -11.03 10.04
C LYS A 115 -2.75 -11.72 10.16
N GLY A 116 -2.70 -13.03 9.90
CA GLY A 116 -1.45 -13.80 9.91
C GLY A 116 -0.43 -13.27 8.91
N SER A 117 -0.88 -12.85 7.72
CA SER A 117 -0.02 -12.23 6.71
C SER A 117 0.62 -10.93 7.19
N LEU A 118 -0.16 -10.08 7.87
CA LEU A 118 0.35 -8.82 8.43
C LEU A 118 1.34 -9.05 9.57
N MET A 119 1.12 -10.09 10.41
CA MET A 119 2.09 -10.50 11.44
C MET A 119 3.41 -10.95 10.83
N ILE A 120 3.35 -11.80 9.75
CA ILE A 120 4.54 -12.25 9.03
C ILE A 120 5.25 -11.07 8.37
N ALA A 121 4.53 -10.08 7.85
CA ALA A 121 5.14 -8.90 7.26
C ALA A 121 5.82 -7.97 8.27
N ALA A 122 5.26 -7.87 9.48
CA ALA A 122 5.80 -7.00 10.52
C ALA A 122 7.18 -7.44 11.03
N VAL A 123 7.43 -8.75 11.14
CA VAL A 123 8.69 -9.27 11.69
C VAL A 123 9.91 -8.87 10.84
N PRO A 124 9.98 -9.15 9.52
CA PRO A 124 11.12 -8.72 8.73
C PRO A 124 11.26 -7.19 8.64
N ASN A 125 10.16 -6.42 8.72
CA ASN A 125 10.23 -4.97 8.82
C ASN A 125 10.96 -4.53 10.09
N ILE A 126 10.59 -5.07 11.25
CA ILE A 126 11.24 -4.75 12.53
C ILE A 126 12.73 -5.09 12.47
N ILE A 127 13.06 -6.29 11.99
CA ILE A 127 14.44 -6.74 11.85
C ILE A 127 15.21 -5.85 10.88
N GLY A 128 14.62 -5.48 9.74
CA GLY A 128 15.21 -4.61 8.73
C GLY A 128 15.59 -3.24 9.30
N TRP A 129 14.68 -2.59 10.03
CA TRP A 129 14.94 -1.31 10.69
C TRP A 129 16.06 -1.41 11.73
N LEU A 130 16.07 -2.45 12.54
CA LEU A 130 17.14 -2.65 13.51
C LEU A 130 18.48 -2.86 12.82
N ILE A 131 18.55 -3.66 11.74
CA ILE A 131 19.75 -3.84 10.95
C ILE A 131 20.25 -2.50 10.37
N ILE A 132 19.36 -1.67 9.82
CA ILE A 132 19.71 -0.35 9.31
C ILE A 132 20.25 0.53 10.44
N SER A 133 19.58 0.60 11.58
CA SER A 133 20.02 1.42 12.70
C SER A 133 21.44 1.06 13.20
N PHE A 134 21.76 -0.24 13.25
CA PHE A 134 23.06 -0.73 13.72
C PHE A 134 24.07 -0.98 12.60
N SER A 135 23.77 -0.64 11.35
CA SER A 135 24.67 -0.87 10.21
C SER A 135 25.99 -0.09 10.38
N LYS A 136 27.10 -0.77 10.05
CA LYS A 136 28.45 -0.21 10.05
C LYS A 136 29.04 -0.13 8.62
N ASP A 137 28.42 -0.82 7.69
CA ASP A 137 28.83 -0.89 6.28
C ASP A 137 27.60 -0.96 5.35
N SER A 138 27.84 -0.86 4.06
CA SER A 138 26.81 -0.89 3.02
C SER A 138 26.06 -2.23 2.95
N SER A 139 26.71 -3.36 3.27
CA SER A 139 26.11 -4.68 3.13
C SER A 139 24.95 -4.88 4.12
N PHE A 140 25.17 -4.51 5.39
CA PHE A 140 24.11 -4.53 6.40
C PHE A 140 22.99 -3.55 6.06
N LEU A 141 23.34 -2.36 5.59
CA LEU A 141 22.38 -1.37 5.15
C LEU A 141 21.47 -1.91 4.04
N PHE A 142 22.06 -2.56 3.03
CA PHE A 142 21.31 -3.16 1.91
C PHE A 142 20.44 -4.35 2.35
N MET A 143 20.94 -5.20 3.24
CA MET A 143 20.16 -6.30 3.79
C MET A 143 18.95 -5.82 4.57
N GLY A 144 19.10 -4.78 5.39
CA GLY A 144 17.98 -4.15 6.10
C GLY A 144 16.90 -3.66 5.15
N ARG A 145 17.29 -2.99 4.04
CA ARG A 145 16.35 -2.52 3.02
C ARG A 145 15.60 -3.63 2.29
N LEU A 146 16.26 -4.74 2.00
CA LEU A 146 15.59 -5.90 1.40
C LEU A 146 14.53 -6.50 2.32
N LEU A 147 14.83 -6.61 3.62
CA LEU A 147 13.89 -7.14 4.61
C LEU A 147 12.68 -6.21 4.80
N GLU A 148 12.91 -4.89 4.91
CA GLU A 148 11.82 -3.91 4.94
C GLU A 148 10.94 -4.03 3.69
N GLY A 149 11.58 -4.08 2.51
CA GLY A 149 10.89 -4.21 1.25
C GLY A 149 9.99 -5.44 1.20
N PHE A 150 10.47 -6.60 1.66
CA PHE A 150 9.66 -7.81 1.72
C PHE A 150 8.37 -7.59 2.53
N GLY A 151 8.47 -7.03 3.73
CA GLY A 151 7.30 -6.71 4.55
C GLY A 151 6.36 -5.72 3.88
N VAL A 152 6.90 -4.66 3.25
CA VAL A 152 6.12 -3.67 2.48
C VAL A 152 5.38 -4.34 1.32
N GLY A 153 6.01 -5.26 0.59
CA GLY A 153 5.38 -6.02 -0.50
C GLY A 153 4.17 -6.84 -0.03
N VAL A 154 4.26 -7.49 1.13
CA VAL A 154 3.14 -8.22 1.74
C VAL A 154 2.04 -7.27 2.22
N ILE A 155 2.40 -6.18 2.90
CA ILE A 155 1.45 -5.16 3.41
C ILE A 155 0.68 -4.53 2.27
N SER A 156 1.35 -4.14 1.18
CA SER A 156 0.74 -3.46 0.03
C SER A 156 -0.36 -4.27 -0.67
N TYR A 157 -0.29 -5.60 -0.62
CA TYR A 157 -1.35 -6.49 -1.08
C TYR A 157 -2.41 -6.74 0.01
N THR A 158 -1.98 -7.07 1.22
CA THR A 158 -2.87 -7.63 2.25
C THR A 158 -3.82 -6.59 2.82
N VAL A 159 -3.36 -5.36 3.07
CA VAL A 159 -4.19 -4.31 3.70
C VAL A 159 -5.36 -3.88 2.81
N PRO A 160 -5.17 -3.52 1.53
CA PRO A 160 -6.31 -3.18 0.67
C PRO A 160 -7.31 -4.32 0.53
N VAL A 161 -6.84 -5.57 0.47
CA VAL A 161 -7.70 -6.74 0.40
C VAL A 161 -8.51 -6.93 1.68
N TYR A 162 -7.87 -6.80 2.86
CA TYR A 162 -8.56 -6.90 4.13
C TYR A 162 -9.64 -5.81 4.27
N ILE A 163 -9.29 -4.56 3.98
CA ILE A 163 -10.26 -3.44 4.03
C ILE A 163 -11.44 -3.70 3.10
N ALA A 164 -11.21 -4.13 1.86
CA ALA A 164 -12.29 -4.42 0.90
C ALA A 164 -13.20 -5.59 1.34
N GLU A 165 -12.67 -6.55 2.12
CA GLU A 165 -13.39 -7.71 2.61
C GLU A 165 -14.21 -7.45 3.87
N ILE A 166 -13.78 -6.52 4.75
CA ILE A 166 -14.52 -6.17 5.97
C ILE A 166 -15.48 -4.98 5.79
N ALA A 167 -15.18 -4.06 4.86
CA ALA A 167 -15.93 -2.84 4.68
C ALA A 167 -17.33 -3.09 4.11
N PRO A 168 -18.39 -2.47 4.66
CA PRO A 168 -19.70 -2.46 4.04
C PRO A 168 -19.68 -1.68 2.72
N GLN A 169 -20.62 -1.99 1.81
CA GLN A 169 -20.65 -1.45 0.44
C GLN A 169 -20.59 0.09 0.39
N ASN A 170 -21.37 0.74 1.25
CA ASN A 170 -21.48 2.21 1.30
C ASN A 170 -20.21 2.91 1.81
N MET A 171 -19.35 2.24 2.55
CA MET A 171 -18.12 2.81 3.14
C MET A 171 -16.82 2.29 2.48
N ARG A 172 -16.91 1.32 1.56
CA ARG A 172 -15.72 0.64 1.01
C ARG A 172 -14.75 1.59 0.32
N GLY A 173 -15.25 2.53 -0.47
CA GLY A 173 -14.40 3.52 -1.17
C GLY A 173 -13.69 4.45 -0.20
N SER A 174 -14.39 4.99 0.79
CA SER A 174 -13.80 5.89 1.80
C SER A 174 -12.81 5.16 2.70
N LEU A 175 -13.13 3.94 3.16
CA LEU A 175 -12.20 3.14 3.96
C LEU A 175 -11.00 2.64 3.15
N GLY A 176 -11.19 2.34 1.87
CA GLY A 176 -10.09 2.03 0.96
C GLY A 176 -9.08 3.17 0.79
N SER A 177 -9.57 4.43 0.82
CA SER A 177 -8.70 5.61 0.75
C SER A 177 -7.84 5.80 2.00
N VAL A 178 -8.24 5.24 3.16
CA VAL A 178 -7.44 5.27 4.39
C VAL A 178 -6.09 4.61 4.19
N ASN A 179 -6.01 3.56 3.34
CA ASN A 179 -4.73 2.93 3.01
C ASN A 179 -3.73 3.95 2.46
N GLN A 180 -4.11 4.74 1.46
CA GLN A 180 -3.21 5.74 0.87
C GLN A 180 -2.94 6.91 1.81
N LEU A 181 -3.95 7.38 2.54
CA LEU A 181 -3.77 8.42 3.57
C LEU A 181 -2.73 8.00 4.61
N SER A 182 -2.76 6.74 5.01
CA SER A 182 -1.81 6.17 5.97
C SER A 182 -0.39 6.09 5.43
N VAL A 183 -0.21 5.73 4.15
CA VAL A 183 1.10 5.82 3.47
C VAL A 183 1.63 7.25 3.53
N THR A 184 0.79 8.22 3.20
CA THR A 184 1.13 9.63 3.26
C THR A 184 1.54 10.10 4.65
N ILE A 185 0.78 9.71 5.67
CA ILE A 185 1.12 10.01 7.07
C ILE A 185 2.49 9.42 7.42
N GLY A 186 2.77 8.20 6.96
CA GLY A 186 4.07 7.56 7.17
C GLY A 186 5.22 8.34 6.54
N ILE A 187 5.08 8.80 5.29
CA ILE A 187 6.06 9.64 4.60
C ILE A 187 6.26 10.96 5.36
N MET A 188 5.17 11.62 5.74
CA MET A 188 5.20 12.86 6.51
C MET A 188 5.93 12.70 7.84
N LEU A 189 5.65 11.60 8.56
CA LEU A 189 6.34 11.30 9.83
C LEU A 189 7.84 11.10 9.63
N ALA A 190 8.26 10.37 8.58
CA ALA A 190 9.68 10.20 8.27
C ALA A 190 10.37 11.53 7.96
N TYR A 191 9.74 12.42 7.18
CA TYR A 191 10.27 13.73 6.87
C TYR A 191 10.34 14.64 8.10
N LEU A 192 9.24 14.69 8.89
CA LEU A 192 9.17 15.51 10.08
C LEU A 192 10.20 15.09 11.13
N LEU A 193 10.24 13.80 11.44
CA LEU A 193 11.18 13.28 12.44
C LEU A 193 12.62 13.37 11.98
N GLY A 194 12.89 13.20 10.67
CA GLY A 194 14.22 13.36 10.07
C GLY A 194 14.79 14.78 10.15
N LEU A 195 13.98 15.81 10.49
CA LEU A 195 14.48 17.16 10.79
C LEU A 195 15.15 17.26 12.17
N PHE A 196 14.78 16.38 13.11
CA PHE A 196 15.15 16.51 14.52
C PHE A 196 16.10 15.42 15.00
N VAL A 197 16.14 14.28 14.31
CA VAL A 197 16.92 13.11 14.74
C VAL A 197 17.84 12.64 13.62
N ASN A 198 18.98 12.02 14.00
CA ASN A 198 19.90 11.44 13.05
C ASN A 198 19.29 10.15 12.39
N TRP A 199 19.87 9.73 11.28
CA TRP A 199 19.36 8.60 10.48
C TRP A 199 19.24 7.28 11.27
N ARG A 200 20.13 7.01 12.26
CA ARG A 200 20.08 5.79 13.09
C ARG A 200 18.89 5.80 14.04
N VAL A 201 18.63 6.92 14.71
CA VAL A 201 17.49 7.10 15.60
C VAL A 201 16.20 7.09 14.78
N LEU A 202 16.19 7.71 13.60
CA LEU A 202 15.05 7.66 12.69
C LEU A 202 14.71 6.21 12.30
N ALA A 203 15.73 5.38 12.04
CA ALA A 203 15.54 3.95 11.77
C ALA A 203 14.92 3.20 12.97
N VAL A 204 15.36 3.49 14.21
CA VAL A 204 14.72 2.91 15.41
C VAL A 204 13.26 3.33 15.52
N LEU A 205 12.93 4.59 15.24
CA LEU A 205 11.54 5.07 15.24
C LEU A 205 10.70 4.37 14.17
N GLY A 206 11.31 3.97 13.06
CA GLY A 206 10.69 3.16 12.02
C GLY A 206 10.19 1.77 12.48
N VAL A 207 10.65 1.27 13.62
CA VAL A 207 10.15 0.02 14.22
C VAL A 207 8.74 0.17 14.80
N LEU A 208 8.37 1.39 15.26
CA LEU A 208 7.17 1.62 16.05
C LEU A 208 5.85 1.20 15.37
N PRO A 209 5.58 1.53 14.09
CA PRO A 209 4.31 1.14 13.47
C PRO A 209 4.09 -0.37 13.47
N CYS A 210 5.12 -1.17 13.17
CA CYS A 210 5.01 -2.63 13.17
C CYS A 210 4.90 -3.19 14.60
N THR A 211 5.59 -2.60 15.57
CA THR A 211 5.50 -3.02 16.98
C THR A 211 4.12 -2.77 17.56
N LEU A 212 3.43 -1.71 17.12
CA LEU A 212 2.05 -1.42 17.51
C LEU A 212 1.04 -2.26 16.71
N LEU A 213 1.36 -2.57 15.44
CA LEU A 213 0.51 -3.38 14.58
C LEU A 213 0.31 -4.79 15.15
N ILE A 214 1.37 -5.47 15.59
CA ILE A 214 1.30 -6.85 16.09
C ILE A 214 0.27 -7.01 17.21
N PRO A 215 0.33 -6.30 18.34
CA PRO A 215 -0.69 -6.42 19.38
C PRO A 215 -2.06 -5.96 18.88
N GLY A 216 -2.14 -4.92 18.06
CA GLY A 216 -3.40 -4.45 17.49
C GLY A 216 -4.15 -5.53 16.70
N LEU A 217 -3.43 -6.38 15.95
CA LEU A 217 -4.03 -7.46 15.18
C LEU A 217 -4.73 -8.53 16.04
N PHE A 218 -4.41 -8.66 17.33
CA PHE A 218 -5.12 -9.58 18.21
C PHE A 218 -6.53 -9.10 18.59
N PHE A 219 -6.78 -7.80 18.51
CA PHE A 219 -8.08 -7.20 18.88
C PHE A 219 -9.08 -7.09 17.75
N ILE A 220 -8.67 -7.32 16.51
CA ILE A 220 -9.55 -7.24 15.35
C ILE A 220 -9.91 -8.63 14.81
N PRO A 221 -11.10 -8.81 14.18
CA PRO A 221 -11.49 -10.09 13.58
C PRO A 221 -10.70 -10.41 12.31
N GLU A 222 -10.64 -11.68 11.94
CA GLU A 222 -10.14 -12.09 10.62
C GLU A 222 -11.21 -11.80 9.54
N SER A 223 -10.79 -11.76 8.27
CA SER A 223 -11.70 -11.54 7.16
C SER A 223 -12.85 -12.57 7.11
N PRO A 224 -14.13 -12.12 7.15
CA PRO A 224 -15.27 -13.03 7.02
C PRO A 224 -15.24 -13.84 5.71
N ARG A 225 -14.83 -13.22 4.61
CA ARG A 225 -14.74 -13.89 3.30
C ARG A 225 -13.70 -15.01 3.28
N TRP A 226 -12.56 -14.78 3.94
CA TRP A 226 -11.53 -15.79 4.08
C TRP A 226 -11.99 -16.94 4.99
N LEU A 227 -12.60 -16.64 6.14
CA LEU A 227 -13.15 -17.66 7.06
C LEU A 227 -14.21 -18.52 6.39
N ALA A 228 -15.12 -17.91 5.62
CA ALA A 228 -16.12 -18.64 4.83
C ALA A 228 -15.46 -19.56 3.78
N LYS A 229 -14.38 -19.11 3.13
CA LYS A 229 -13.62 -19.90 2.15
C LYS A 229 -12.93 -21.10 2.80
N MET A 230 -12.45 -20.94 4.04
CA MET A 230 -11.81 -22.01 4.81
C MET A 230 -12.82 -22.98 5.45
N GLY A 231 -14.12 -22.72 5.32
CA GLY A 231 -15.19 -23.56 5.88
C GLY A 231 -15.41 -23.36 7.39
N MET A 232 -14.85 -22.33 7.99
CA MET A 232 -14.96 -22.00 9.42
C MET A 232 -16.24 -21.21 9.68
N THR A 233 -17.40 -21.89 9.66
CA THR A 233 -18.72 -21.23 9.64
C THR A 233 -19.00 -20.43 10.91
N GLU A 234 -18.67 -20.95 12.10
CA GLU A 234 -18.91 -20.26 13.38
C GLU A 234 -18.07 -18.98 13.50
N ASP A 235 -16.77 -19.07 13.17
CA ASP A 235 -15.87 -17.93 13.20
C ASP A 235 -16.25 -16.89 12.14
N PHE A 236 -16.73 -17.33 10.97
CA PHE A 236 -17.21 -16.47 9.90
C PHE A 236 -18.42 -15.65 10.35
N GLU A 237 -19.45 -16.28 10.91
CA GLU A 237 -20.66 -15.59 11.36
C GLU A 237 -20.35 -14.66 12.55
N SER A 238 -19.52 -15.11 13.50
CA SER A 238 -19.06 -14.31 14.61
C SER A 238 -18.24 -13.07 14.15
N SER A 239 -17.31 -13.25 13.22
CA SER A 239 -16.53 -12.16 12.65
C SER A 239 -17.41 -11.13 11.95
N LEU A 240 -18.38 -11.58 11.15
CA LEU A 240 -19.31 -10.72 10.44
C LEU A 240 -20.21 -9.94 11.43
N GLN A 241 -20.70 -10.60 12.48
CA GLN A 241 -21.52 -9.96 13.52
C GLN A 241 -20.76 -8.86 14.25
N VAL A 242 -19.48 -9.09 14.60
CA VAL A 242 -18.62 -8.07 15.23
C VAL A 242 -18.45 -6.85 14.31
N LEU A 243 -18.33 -7.08 13.00
CA LEU A 243 -18.14 -6.01 12.01
C LEU A 243 -19.42 -5.23 11.67
N ARG A 244 -20.61 -5.84 11.83
CA ARG A 244 -21.90 -5.21 11.50
C ARG A 244 -22.66 -4.69 12.71
N GLY A 245 -22.20 -5.05 13.91
CA GLY A 245 -22.86 -4.77 15.19
C GLY A 245 -23.79 -5.92 15.60
N PHE A 246 -23.92 -6.10 16.92
CA PHE A 246 -24.64 -7.23 17.50
C PHE A 246 -26.15 -7.16 17.28
N ASP A 247 -26.70 -5.97 17.03
CA ASP A 247 -28.14 -5.75 16.82
C ASP A 247 -28.54 -5.81 15.32
N THR A 248 -27.60 -6.09 14.42
CA THR A 248 -27.86 -6.12 12.97
C THR A 248 -28.13 -7.55 12.51
N ASP A 249 -29.19 -7.73 11.71
CA ASP A 249 -29.44 -9.02 11.04
C ASP A 249 -28.46 -9.20 9.88
N ILE A 250 -27.55 -10.17 10.03
CA ILE A 250 -26.52 -10.49 9.05
C ILE A 250 -26.92 -11.64 8.10
N SER A 251 -28.12 -12.20 8.23
CA SER A 251 -28.54 -13.42 7.54
C SER A 251 -28.47 -13.31 6.01
N ILE A 252 -28.80 -12.15 5.46
CA ILE A 252 -28.74 -11.88 4.02
C ILE A 252 -27.28 -11.89 3.56
N GLU A 253 -26.40 -11.14 4.24
CA GLU A 253 -24.96 -11.04 3.89
C GLU A 253 -24.24 -12.39 4.07
N VAL A 254 -24.57 -13.14 5.11
CA VAL A 254 -24.10 -14.54 5.31
C VAL A 254 -24.43 -15.41 4.11
N ASN A 255 -25.68 -15.39 3.65
CA ASN A 255 -26.12 -16.18 2.52
C ASN A 255 -25.45 -15.75 1.20
N GLU A 256 -25.26 -14.46 0.99
CA GLU A 256 -24.55 -13.92 -0.19
C GLU A 256 -23.08 -14.39 -0.21
N ILE A 257 -22.38 -14.26 0.90
CA ILE A 257 -20.97 -14.69 1.01
C ILE A 257 -20.88 -16.21 0.83
N LYS A 258 -21.75 -17.01 1.48
CA LYS A 258 -21.77 -18.48 1.30
C LYS A 258 -22.01 -18.88 -0.14
N ARG A 259 -22.96 -18.23 -0.84
CA ARG A 259 -23.23 -18.49 -2.28
C ARG A 259 -22.03 -18.13 -3.16
N SER A 260 -21.39 -16.98 -2.88
CA SER A 260 -20.20 -16.54 -3.61
C SER A 260 -19.05 -17.53 -3.45
N VAL A 261 -18.75 -17.96 -2.23
CA VAL A 261 -17.73 -18.97 -1.93
C VAL A 261 -18.05 -20.33 -2.56
N ALA A 262 -19.29 -20.82 -2.43
CA ALA A 262 -19.71 -22.09 -3.01
C ALA A 262 -19.62 -22.09 -4.55
N SER A 263 -19.96 -20.97 -5.20
CA SER A 263 -19.80 -20.80 -6.65
C SER A 263 -18.34 -20.78 -7.09
N SER A 264 -17.46 -20.32 -6.21
CA SER A 264 -16.00 -20.26 -6.42
C SER A 264 -15.33 -21.62 -6.21
N SER A 265 -15.73 -22.36 -5.17
CA SER A 265 -15.14 -23.67 -4.81
C SER A 265 -15.48 -24.79 -5.81
N ARG A 266 -16.61 -24.69 -6.52
CA ARG A 266 -16.97 -25.64 -7.60
C ARG A 266 -16.08 -25.50 -8.84
N ARG A 267 -15.23 -24.49 -8.91
CA ARG A 267 -14.30 -24.26 -10.01
C ARG A 267 -12.91 -24.70 -9.56
N THR A 268 -12.49 -25.85 -10.04
CA THR A 268 -11.15 -26.44 -9.90
C THR A 268 -10.07 -25.37 -10.06
N ALA A 269 -8.91 -25.55 -9.39
CA ALA A 269 -7.75 -24.68 -9.51
C ALA A 269 -7.55 -24.20 -10.96
N ILE A 270 -7.68 -22.89 -11.18
CA ILE A 270 -7.65 -22.31 -12.51
C ILE A 270 -6.25 -22.51 -13.07
N ARG A 271 -6.14 -23.27 -14.16
CA ARG A 271 -4.88 -23.38 -14.90
C ARG A 271 -4.54 -22.02 -15.52
N PHE A 272 -3.26 -21.68 -15.60
CA PHE A 272 -2.78 -20.45 -16.25
C PHE A 272 -3.38 -20.23 -17.65
N ALA A 273 -3.70 -21.32 -18.37
CA ALA A 273 -4.37 -21.27 -19.68
C ALA A 273 -5.79 -20.64 -19.59
N GLU A 274 -6.48 -20.76 -18.47
CA GLU A 274 -7.83 -20.20 -18.32
C GLU A 274 -7.83 -18.69 -18.04
N LEU A 275 -6.71 -18.13 -17.56
CA LEU A 275 -6.52 -16.68 -17.42
C LEU A 275 -6.66 -15.93 -18.75
N LYS A 276 -6.47 -16.60 -19.89
CA LYS A 276 -6.69 -16.03 -21.24
C LYS A 276 -8.16 -15.77 -21.57
N ARG A 277 -9.12 -16.30 -20.78
CA ARG A 277 -10.54 -16.00 -21.01
C ARG A 277 -10.82 -14.53 -20.66
N LYS A 278 -11.62 -13.84 -21.49
CA LYS A 278 -11.97 -12.41 -21.34
C LYS A 278 -12.43 -12.05 -19.91
N ARG A 279 -13.18 -12.92 -19.27
CA ARG A 279 -13.67 -12.79 -17.90
C ARG A 279 -12.58 -12.61 -16.84
N TYR A 280 -11.38 -13.17 -17.04
CA TYR A 280 -10.25 -13.09 -16.11
C TYR A 280 -9.18 -12.13 -16.60
N TRP A 281 -8.91 -12.17 -17.90
CA TRP A 281 -7.89 -11.33 -18.52
C TRP A 281 -8.22 -9.84 -18.42
N PHE A 282 -9.47 -9.45 -18.67
CA PHE A 282 -9.82 -8.03 -18.74
C PHE A 282 -9.74 -7.34 -17.36
N PRO A 283 -10.31 -7.87 -16.24
CA PRO A 283 -10.08 -7.31 -14.91
C PRO A 283 -8.61 -7.31 -14.50
N LEU A 284 -7.86 -8.35 -14.85
CA LEU A 284 -6.44 -8.43 -14.56
C LEU A 284 -5.66 -7.34 -15.32
N MET A 285 -5.94 -7.13 -16.59
CA MET A 285 -5.30 -6.08 -17.39
C MET A 285 -5.60 -4.68 -16.83
N ILE A 286 -6.83 -4.41 -16.42
CA ILE A 286 -7.19 -3.14 -15.77
C ILE A 286 -6.41 -2.97 -14.47
N GLY A 287 -6.39 -3.98 -13.59
CA GLY A 287 -5.68 -3.92 -12.31
C GLY A 287 -4.18 -3.71 -12.48
N ILE A 288 -3.53 -4.47 -13.36
CA ILE A 288 -2.10 -4.30 -13.69
C ILE A 288 -1.87 -2.93 -14.33
N GLY A 289 -2.69 -2.54 -15.31
CA GLY A 289 -2.56 -1.27 -16.02
C GLY A 289 -2.62 -0.07 -15.08
N LEU A 290 -3.56 -0.05 -14.15
CA LEU A 290 -3.69 1.01 -13.15
C LEU A 290 -2.46 1.10 -12.25
N LEU A 291 -1.96 -0.04 -11.72
CA LEU A 291 -0.81 -0.06 -10.84
C LEU A 291 0.51 0.28 -11.57
N VAL A 292 0.65 -0.14 -12.82
CA VAL A 292 1.79 0.21 -13.67
C VAL A 292 1.79 1.72 -13.99
N LEU A 293 0.65 2.27 -14.42
CA LEU A 293 0.52 3.70 -14.72
C LEU A 293 0.71 4.57 -13.46
N GLN A 294 0.27 4.10 -12.30
CA GLN A 294 0.54 4.73 -11.02
C GLN A 294 2.05 4.94 -10.80
N GLN A 295 2.87 3.94 -11.07
CA GLN A 295 4.32 4.03 -10.87
C GLN A 295 5.02 4.82 -11.98
N LEU A 296 4.60 4.63 -13.24
CA LEU A 296 5.13 5.39 -14.37
C LEU A 296 4.85 6.91 -14.28
N SER A 297 3.90 7.33 -13.44
CA SER A 297 3.68 8.75 -13.14
C SER A 297 4.89 9.43 -12.46
N GLY A 298 5.94 8.68 -12.10
CA GLY A 298 7.18 9.23 -11.56
C GLY A 298 7.15 9.60 -10.08
N ILE A 299 6.05 9.31 -9.36
CA ILE A 299 5.91 9.71 -7.95
C ILE A 299 7.05 9.22 -7.07
N ASN A 300 7.54 7.99 -7.28
CA ASN A 300 8.65 7.47 -6.50
C ASN A 300 9.95 8.23 -6.78
N GLY A 301 10.21 8.63 -8.03
CA GLY A 301 11.33 9.51 -8.35
C GLY A 301 11.24 10.84 -7.58
N VAL A 302 10.06 11.45 -7.52
CA VAL A 302 9.84 12.68 -6.75
C VAL A 302 10.05 12.46 -5.26
N LEU A 303 9.47 11.41 -4.65
CA LEU A 303 9.56 11.16 -3.21
C LEU A 303 10.96 10.74 -2.76
N PHE A 304 11.64 9.88 -3.50
CA PHE A 304 12.98 9.40 -3.12
C PHE A 304 14.07 10.47 -3.29
N TYR A 305 13.92 11.36 -4.27
CA TYR A 305 14.93 12.36 -4.62
C TYR A 305 14.45 13.81 -4.40
N SER A 306 13.40 14.02 -3.61
CA SER A 306 12.83 15.35 -3.35
C SER A 306 13.85 16.36 -2.86
N SER A 307 14.77 15.96 -1.98
CA SER A 307 15.83 16.85 -1.48
C SER A 307 16.75 17.37 -2.60
N ASN A 308 17.14 16.50 -3.53
CA ASN A 308 17.96 16.87 -4.68
C ASN A 308 17.20 17.77 -5.66
N ILE A 309 15.91 17.45 -5.90
CA ILE A 309 15.05 18.25 -6.79
C ILE A 309 14.88 19.67 -6.23
N PHE A 310 14.66 19.80 -4.91
CA PHE A 310 14.55 21.12 -4.27
C PHE A 310 15.87 21.90 -4.25
N ALA A 311 17.01 21.22 -4.04
CA ALA A 311 18.31 21.86 -4.14
C ALA A 311 18.56 22.40 -5.55
N ASN A 312 18.22 21.62 -6.60
CA ASN A 312 18.34 22.05 -8.01
C ASN A 312 17.39 23.21 -8.35
N ALA A 313 16.24 23.32 -7.68
CA ALA A 313 15.30 24.45 -7.83
C ALA A 313 15.71 25.69 -7.01
N GLY A 314 16.97 25.80 -6.54
CA GLY A 314 17.48 26.95 -5.82
C GLY A 314 16.94 27.15 -4.40
N ILE A 315 16.37 26.12 -3.77
CA ILE A 315 15.81 26.18 -2.43
C ILE A 315 16.88 25.81 -1.40
N SER A 316 17.35 26.79 -0.63
CA SER A 316 18.45 26.65 0.33
C SER A 316 18.12 25.72 1.54
N SER A 317 16.85 25.44 1.81
CA SER A 317 16.42 24.58 2.92
C SER A 317 15.63 23.38 2.39
N SER A 318 16.35 22.36 1.92
CA SER A 318 15.74 21.15 1.37
C SER A 318 14.90 20.37 2.39
N ASN A 319 15.29 20.38 3.67
CA ASN A 319 14.56 19.67 4.71
C ASN A 319 13.17 20.25 4.99
N VAL A 320 13.06 21.58 5.02
CA VAL A 320 11.78 22.28 5.22
C VAL A 320 10.86 22.07 4.01
N ALA A 321 11.42 22.13 2.80
CA ALA A 321 10.66 21.85 1.58
C ALA A 321 10.20 20.38 1.51
N THR A 322 11.04 19.43 1.92
CA THR A 322 10.71 18.00 2.00
C THR A 322 9.57 17.74 3.00
N PHE A 323 9.58 18.43 4.16
CA PHE A 323 8.46 18.35 5.11
C PHE A 323 7.17 18.95 4.53
N GLY A 324 7.26 20.08 3.83
CA GLY A 324 6.11 20.70 3.15
C GLY A 324 5.41 19.76 2.18
N LEU A 325 6.15 18.91 1.44
CA LEU A 325 5.59 17.84 0.62
C LEU A 325 4.76 16.85 1.43
N GLY A 326 5.19 16.50 2.64
CA GLY A 326 4.45 15.57 3.51
C GLY A 326 3.12 16.12 4.03
N VAL A 327 3.02 17.43 4.25
CA VAL A 327 1.81 18.08 4.82
C VAL A 327 0.70 18.22 3.78
N VAL A 328 1.03 18.35 2.51
CA VAL A 328 0.06 18.77 1.48
C VAL A 328 -0.17 17.65 0.46
N GLN A 329 -0.97 16.65 0.78
CA GLN A 329 -1.32 15.58 -0.16
C GLN A 329 -2.84 15.48 -0.43
N ILE A 330 -3.41 16.34 -1.27
CA ILE A 330 -4.85 16.34 -1.56
C ILE A 330 -5.24 16.77 -3.00
N SER A 331 -5.77 15.86 -3.87
CA SER A 331 -6.51 16.04 -5.14
C SER A 331 -5.87 15.59 -6.48
N SER A 332 -6.57 14.73 -7.24
CA SER A 332 -5.98 13.83 -8.25
C SER A 332 -6.00 14.28 -9.73
N SER A 333 -6.69 15.32 -10.10
CA SER A 333 -6.77 15.73 -11.51
C SER A 333 -5.69 16.74 -11.94
N GLY A 334 -4.91 17.22 -10.99
CA GLY A 334 -3.88 18.23 -11.21
C GLY A 334 -2.49 17.72 -11.60
N MET A 335 -2.21 16.39 -11.47
CA MET A 335 -0.86 15.87 -11.69
C MET A 335 -0.30 16.19 -13.08
N ALA A 336 -1.06 15.92 -14.13
CA ALA A 336 -0.61 16.18 -15.49
C ALA A 336 -0.35 17.68 -15.72
N ALA A 337 -1.28 18.53 -15.32
CA ALA A 337 -1.13 19.98 -15.42
C ALA A 337 0.07 20.48 -14.61
N SER A 338 0.26 19.96 -13.39
CA SER A 338 1.37 20.32 -12.53
C SER A 338 2.72 19.87 -13.09
N PHE A 339 2.84 18.67 -13.65
CA PHE A 339 4.06 18.23 -14.30
C PHE A 339 4.39 19.03 -15.56
N PHE A 340 3.41 19.41 -16.36
CA PHE A 340 3.63 20.32 -17.49
C PHE A 340 4.12 21.69 -17.02
N LEU A 341 3.54 22.20 -15.94
CA LEU A 341 3.96 23.50 -15.37
C LEU A 341 5.41 23.43 -14.83
N VAL A 342 5.76 22.36 -14.12
CA VAL A 342 7.13 22.11 -13.65
C VAL A 342 8.10 21.96 -14.82
N SER A 343 7.71 21.20 -15.84
CA SER A 343 8.51 21.04 -17.06
C SER A 343 8.79 22.38 -17.74
N ILE A 344 7.77 23.21 -17.93
CA ILE A 344 7.91 24.55 -18.52
C ILE A 344 8.84 25.41 -17.67
N ALA A 345 8.70 25.39 -16.33
CA ALA A 345 9.55 26.15 -15.43
C ALA A 345 11.04 25.77 -15.59
N PHE A 346 11.37 24.48 -15.57
CA PHE A 346 12.75 23.99 -15.76
C PHE A 346 13.30 24.29 -17.18
N PHE A 347 12.46 24.24 -18.23
CA PHE A 347 12.92 24.64 -19.56
C PHE A 347 13.21 26.14 -19.62
N LEU A 348 12.39 26.98 -18.98
CA LEU A 348 12.60 28.43 -18.97
C LEU A 348 13.82 28.84 -18.10
N GLU A 349 14.12 28.11 -17.04
CA GLU A 349 15.35 28.35 -16.21
C GLU A 349 16.62 28.31 -17.08
N GLY A 350 16.67 27.43 -18.09
CA GLY A 350 17.83 27.36 -19.00
C GLY A 350 18.05 28.61 -19.89
N PHE A 351 17.09 29.53 -19.97
CA PHE A 351 17.18 30.76 -20.77
C PHE A 351 17.31 32.01 -19.90
N VAL A 352 17.29 31.91 -18.57
CA VAL A 352 17.29 33.03 -17.65
C VAL A 352 18.57 33.00 -16.82
N SER A 353 19.18 34.17 -16.59
CA SER A 353 20.36 34.30 -15.71
C SER A 353 19.98 34.06 -14.25
N GLU A 354 20.85 33.36 -13.50
CA GLU A 354 20.63 32.97 -12.08
C GLU A 354 20.40 34.18 -11.16
N ASP A 355 20.95 35.36 -11.46
CA ASP A 355 20.77 36.58 -10.69
C ASP A 355 19.43 37.28 -10.91
N SER A 356 18.60 36.78 -11.83
CA SER A 356 17.30 37.38 -12.15
C SER A 356 16.23 37.03 -11.12
N ARG A 357 15.40 38.02 -10.76
CA ARG A 357 14.15 37.73 -9.99
C ARG A 357 13.25 36.73 -10.69
N PHE A 358 13.30 36.65 -12.00
CA PHE A 358 12.51 35.69 -12.77
C PHE A 358 12.99 34.26 -12.55
N TYR A 359 14.29 34.02 -12.37
CA TYR A 359 14.83 32.70 -11.99
C TYR A 359 14.27 32.22 -10.65
N SER A 360 14.26 33.10 -9.61
CA SER A 360 13.66 32.76 -8.32
C SER A 360 12.14 32.46 -8.42
N ILE A 361 11.41 33.14 -9.30
CA ILE A 361 9.99 32.89 -9.54
C ILE A 361 9.79 31.49 -10.18
N LEU A 362 10.62 31.10 -11.14
CA LEU A 362 10.58 29.78 -11.77
C LEU A 362 10.87 28.67 -10.76
N GLY A 363 11.84 28.85 -9.86
CA GLY A 363 12.12 27.92 -8.77
C GLY A 363 10.92 27.73 -7.82
N ILE A 364 10.26 28.82 -7.42
CA ILE A 364 9.04 28.78 -6.61
C ILE A 364 7.92 28.06 -7.38
N LEU A 365 7.78 28.34 -8.68
CA LEU A 365 6.76 27.70 -9.52
C LEU A 365 6.98 26.20 -9.64
N SER A 366 8.23 25.76 -9.79
CA SER A 366 8.63 24.35 -9.79
C SER A 366 8.29 23.68 -8.46
N LEU A 367 8.57 24.34 -7.33
CA LEU A 367 8.21 23.83 -6.00
C LEU A 367 6.70 23.67 -5.85
N VAL A 368 5.92 24.71 -6.16
CA VAL A 368 4.46 24.68 -6.07
C VAL A 368 3.90 23.59 -6.99
N GLY A 369 4.43 23.44 -8.19
CA GLY A 369 4.06 22.38 -9.11
C GLY A 369 4.33 20.99 -8.54
N LEU A 370 5.52 20.74 -7.99
CA LEU A 370 5.88 19.45 -7.39
C LEU A 370 5.03 19.11 -6.16
N VAL A 371 4.80 20.10 -5.29
CA VAL A 371 3.87 19.94 -4.15
C VAL A 371 2.47 19.57 -4.67
N THR A 372 1.99 20.22 -5.72
CA THR A 372 0.67 19.94 -6.32
C THR A 372 0.63 18.55 -6.97
N VAL A 373 1.73 18.05 -7.55
CA VAL A 373 1.83 16.66 -8.05
C VAL A 373 1.61 15.66 -6.92
N VAL A 374 2.30 15.82 -5.79
CA VAL A 374 2.18 14.91 -4.65
C VAL A 374 0.77 14.98 -4.04
N ILE A 375 0.20 16.19 -3.96
CA ILE A 375 -1.19 16.43 -3.61
C ILE A 375 -2.09 15.59 -4.50
N SER A 376 -2.00 15.82 -5.79
CA SER A 376 -2.86 15.20 -6.79
C SER A 376 -2.73 13.68 -6.81
N PHE A 377 -1.54 13.15 -6.56
CA PHE A 377 -1.31 11.71 -6.47
C PHE A 377 -2.15 11.05 -5.36
N SER A 378 -2.15 11.64 -4.19
CA SER A 378 -2.67 10.95 -2.99
C SER A 378 -4.16 10.77 -2.94
N LEU A 379 -4.95 11.67 -3.54
CA LEU A 379 -6.41 11.50 -3.58
C LEU A 379 -6.93 10.67 -4.75
N GLY A 380 -6.16 10.54 -5.81
CA GLY A 380 -6.61 9.82 -7.00
C GLY A 380 -5.76 8.62 -7.32
N VAL A 381 -4.67 8.86 -8.07
CA VAL A 381 -3.82 7.79 -8.62
C VAL A 381 -3.14 6.96 -7.53
N GLY A 382 -2.93 7.50 -6.32
CA GLY A 382 -2.36 6.76 -5.19
C GLY A 382 -3.34 5.76 -4.56
N ALA A 383 -4.60 6.17 -4.39
CA ALA A 383 -5.61 5.37 -3.67
C ALA A 383 -6.43 4.46 -4.61
N ILE A 384 -6.93 5.01 -5.71
CA ILE A 384 -7.92 4.37 -6.59
C ILE A 384 -7.44 3.04 -7.17
N PRO A 385 -6.20 2.90 -7.70
CA PRO A 385 -5.73 1.64 -8.28
C PRO A 385 -5.82 0.45 -7.33
N TRP A 386 -5.44 0.64 -6.07
CA TRP A 386 -5.48 -0.42 -5.06
C TRP A 386 -6.90 -0.82 -4.67
N VAL A 387 -7.80 0.16 -4.57
CA VAL A 387 -9.23 -0.09 -4.29
C VAL A 387 -9.85 -0.85 -5.46
N ILE A 388 -9.72 -0.34 -6.68
CA ILE A 388 -10.27 -0.98 -7.88
C ILE A 388 -9.69 -2.38 -8.06
N MET A 389 -8.38 -2.56 -7.95
CA MET A 389 -7.74 -3.88 -8.04
C MET A 389 -8.35 -4.87 -7.04
N SER A 390 -8.60 -4.43 -5.81
CA SER A 390 -9.20 -5.27 -4.78
C SER A 390 -10.68 -5.62 -5.03
N GLU A 391 -11.40 -4.80 -5.80
CA GLU A 391 -12.83 -4.95 -6.10
C GLU A 391 -13.11 -5.73 -7.39
N ILE A 392 -12.33 -5.47 -8.46
CA ILE A 392 -12.59 -6.06 -9.79
C ILE A 392 -12.10 -7.51 -9.92
N LEU A 393 -11.10 -7.91 -9.13
CA LEU A 393 -10.52 -9.25 -9.26
C LEU A 393 -11.48 -10.34 -8.75
N PRO A 394 -11.79 -11.34 -9.59
CA PRO A 394 -12.65 -12.48 -9.19
C PRO A 394 -12.07 -13.24 -8.00
N VAL A 395 -12.92 -13.62 -7.04
CA VAL A 395 -12.53 -14.28 -5.78
C VAL A 395 -11.67 -15.52 -5.98
N ASN A 396 -11.94 -16.29 -7.05
CA ASN A 396 -11.24 -17.53 -7.36
C ASN A 396 -9.81 -17.36 -7.89
N ILE A 397 -9.45 -16.18 -8.41
CA ILE A 397 -8.07 -15.86 -8.86
C ILE A 397 -7.47 -14.70 -8.09
N LYS A 398 -8.18 -14.14 -7.13
CA LYS A 398 -7.83 -12.88 -6.46
C LYS A 398 -6.42 -12.90 -5.85
N SER A 399 -6.02 -14.00 -5.21
CA SER A 399 -4.68 -14.13 -4.61
C SER A 399 -3.58 -14.12 -5.67
N LEU A 400 -3.73 -14.95 -6.72
CA LEU A 400 -2.75 -15.03 -7.80
C LEU A 400 -2.71 -13.72 -8.63
N ALA A 401 -3.88 -13.25 -9.05
CA ALA A 401 -4.00 -12.05 -9.86
C ALA A 401 -3.53 -10.79 -9.11
N GLY A 402 -3.85 -10.70 -7.82
CA GLY A 402 -3.39 -9.61 -6.96
C GLY A 402 -1.88 -9.63 -6.74
N SER A 403 -1.28 -10.81 -6.51
CA SER A 403 0.18 -10.94 -6.43
C SER A 403 0.87 -10.51 -7.72
N VAL A 404 0.35 -10.92 -8.89
CA VAL A 404 0.92 -10.52 -10.19
C VAL A 404 0.79 -9.01 -10.41
N ALA A 405 -0.35 -8.42 -10.08
CA ALA A 405 -0.56 -6.98 -10.21
C ALA A 405 0.37 -6.18 -9.26
N THR A 406 0.51 -6.64 -8.01
CA THR A 406 1.40 -6.03 -7.03
C THR A 406 2.87 -6.19 -7.44
N LEU A 407 3.26 -7.35 -7.98
CA LEU A 407 4.60 -7.55 -8.53
C LEU A 407 4.90 -6.60 -9.69
N ALA A 408 3.95 -6.43 -10.63
CA ALA A 408 4.09 -5.49 -11.73
C ALA A 408 4.27 -4.05 -11.24
N ASN A 409 3.50 -3.65 -10.22
CA ASN A 409 3.65 -2.36 -9.55
C ASN A 409 5.07 -2.14 -9.01
N TRP A 410 5.59 -3.09 -8.24
CA TRP A 410 6.91 -2.96 -7.64
C TRP A 410 8.05 -3.05 -8.65
N LEU A 411 7.90 -3.85 -9.71
CA LEU A 411 8.87 -3.91 -10.80
C LEU A 411 8.99 -2.56 -11.51
N VAL A 412 7.86 -1.94 -11.85
CA VAL A 412 7.86 -0.62 -12.48
C VAL A 412 8.34 0.47 -11.52
N SER A 413 7.97 0.38 -10.25
CA SER A 413 8.49 1.25 -9.19
C SER A 413 10.03 1.20 -9.12
N TRP A 414 10.60 0.00 -9.16
CA TRP A 414 12.05 -0.18 -9.19
C TRP A 414 12.69 0.45 -10.43
N ILE A 415 12.14 0.21 -11.62
CA ILE A 415 12.63 0.81 -12.88
C ILE A 415 12.61 2.35 -12.77
N VAL A 416 11.49 2.92 -12.35
CA VAL A 416 11.34 4.38 -12.23
C VAL A 416 12.33 4.94 -11.22
N THR A 417 12.47 4.31 -10.05
CA THR A 417 13.41 4.79 -9.00
C THR A 417 14.86 4.71 -9.45
N MET A 418 15.25 3.62 -10.13
CA MET A 418 16.61 3.46 -10.66
C MET A 418 16.94 4.43 -11.80
N THR A 419 15.96 4.74 -12.65
CA THR A 419 16.17 5.60 -13.83
C THR A 419 15.97 7.07 -13.54
N ALA A 420 15.34 7.44 -12.43
CA ALA A 420 14.97 8.82 -12.12
C ALA A 420 16.19 9.77 -12.10
N ASN A 421 17.30 9.39 -11.44
CA ASN A 421 18.51 10.21 -11.42
C ASN A 421 19.09 10.40 -12.82
N PHE A 422 19.17 9.34 -13.63
CA PHE A 422 19.70 9.46 -15.00
C PHE A 422 18.82 10.36 -15.87
N LEU A 423 17.51 10.32 -15.69
CA LEU A 423 16.58 11.19 -16.41
C LEU A 423 16.69 12.65 -15.94
N LEU A 424 16.84 12.88 -14.65
CA LEU A 424 17.04 14.23 -14.09
C LEU A 424 18.38 14.84 -14.52
N ASP A 425 19.45 14.05 -14.57
CA ASP A 425 20.76 14.48 -15.05
C ASP A 425 20.74 14.79 -16.56
N TRP A 426 19.96 14.01 -17.34
CA TRP A 426 19.78 14.29 -18.77
C TRP A 426 19.01 15.58 -19.00
N SER A 427 17.85 15.77 -18.37
CA SER A 427 17.05 17.00 -18.45
C SER A 427 15.93 16.98 -17.41
N SER A 428 15.94 17.86 -16.45
CA SER A 428 14.84 18.00 -15.48
C SER A 428 13.53 18.34 -16.19
N GLY A 429 13.50 19.31 -17.10
CA GLY A 429 12.32 19.67 -17.88
C GLY A 429 11.78 18.50 -18.72
N GLY A 430 12.67 17.76 -19.41
CA GLY A 430 12.32 16.59 -20.20
C GLY A 430 11.72 15.46 -19.36
N THR A 431 12.27 15.21 -18.18
CA THR A 431 11.80 14.19 -17.24
C THR A 431 10.37 14.48 -16.78
N PHE A 432 10.09 15.70 -16.37
CA PHE A 432 8.74 16.09 -15.93
C PHE A 432 7.74 16.14 -17.09
N LEU A 433 8.19 16.44 -18.31
CA LEU A 433 7.35 16.31 -19.50
C LEU A 433 6.91 14.86 -19.74
N ILE A 434 7.82 13.91 -19.64
CA ILE A 434 7.51 12.47 -19.78
C ILE A 434 6.48 12.05 -18.72
N TYR A 435 6.69 12.41 -17.47
CA TYR A 435 5.74 12.08 -16.39
C TYR A 435 4.37 12.74 -16.62
N GLY A 436 4.33 13.98 -17.10
CA GLY A 436 3.09 14.67 -17.47
C GLY A 436 2.31 13.96 -18.57
N ILE A 437 2.99 13.48 -19.62
CA ILE A 437 2.38 12.70 -20.71
C ILE A 437 1.81 11.38 -20.18
N VAL A 438 2.53 10.67 -19.32
CA VAL A 438 2.05 9.43 -18.69
C VAL A 438 0.80 9.68 -17.85
N CYS A 439 0.78 10.78 -17.09
CA CYS A 439 -0.40 11.16 -16.29
C CYS A 439 -1.61 11.47 -17.18
N ALA A 440 -1.42 12.19 -18.30
CA ALA A 440 -2.48 12.46 -19.26
C ALA A 440 -3.02 11.16 -19.89
N PHE A 441 -2.13 10.22 -20.23
CA PHE A 441 -2.52 8.89 -20.70
C PHE A 441 -3.27 8.11 -19.62
N THR A 442 -2.90 8.22 -18.36
CA THR A 442 -3.60 7.58 -17.24
C THR A 442 -5.06 8.07 -17.15
N VAL A 443 -5.29 9.38 -17.30
CA VAL A 443 -6.67 9.93 -17.32
C VAL A 443 -7.48 9.32 -18.46
N ALA A 444 -6.92 9.22 -19.66
CA ALA A 444 -7.58 8.60 -20.80
C ALA A 444 -7.86 7.10 -20.54
N PHE A 445 -6.87 6.37 -20.01
CA PHE A 445 -7.03 4.95 -19.66
C PHE A 445 -8.16 4.73 -18.66
N VAL A 446 -8.21 5.51 -17.57
CA VAL A 446 -9.26 5.40 -16.56
C VAL A 446 -10.63 5.70 -17.17
N SER A 447 -10.74 6.75 -17.94
CA SER A 447 -12.01 7.16 -18.54
C SER A 447 -12.59 6.15 -19.54
N LEU A 448 -11.73 5.40 -20.24
CA LEU A 448 -12.16 4.50 -21.32
C LEU A 448 -12.36 3.05 -20.87
N TRP A 449 -11.56 2.56 -19.93
CA TRP A 449 -11.53 1.12 -19.61
C TRP A 449 -11.90 0.77 -18.18
N VAL A 450 -11.85 1.72 -17.24
CA VAL A 450 -12.15 1.40 -15.84
C VAL A 450 -13.65 1.53 -15.58
N PRO A 451 -14.34 0.46 -15.14
CA PRO A 451 -15.76 0.52 -14.85
C PRO A 451 -16.03 1.25 -13.52
N GLU A 452 -17.19 1.89 -13.41
CA GLU A 452 -17.67 2.46 -12.14
C GLU A 452 -18.01 1.36 -11.14
N THR A 453 -17.37 1.39 -9.99
CA THR A 453 -17.54 0.40 -8.92
C THR A 453 -18.37 0.91 -7.74
N LYS A 454 -18.62 2.23 -7.66
CA LYS A 454 -19.32 2.88 -6.57
C LYS A 454 -20.74 2.34 -6.39
N GLY A 455 -21.07 1.93 -5.16
CA GLY A 455 -22.41 1.45 -4.80
C GLY A 455 -22.78 0.06 -5.32
N ARG A 456 -21.82 -0.68 -5.91
CA ARG A 456 -22.04 -2.06 -6.40
C ARG A 456 -21.44 -3.09 -5.44
N SER A 457 -22.07 -4.27 -5.34
CA SER A 457 -21.46 -5.40 -4.64
C SER A 457 -20.26 -5.95 -5.41
N LEU A 458 -19.33 -6.65 -4.73
CA LEU A 458 -18.19 -7.28 -5.39
C LEU A 458 -18.64 -8.31 -6.44
N GLU A 459 -19.76 -8.95 -6.18
CA GLU A 459 -20.41 -9.94 -7.05
C GLU A 459 -20.97 -9.28 -8.32
N GLU A 460 -21.64 -8.13 -8.20
CA GLU A 460 -22.17 -7.36 -9.34
C GLU A 460 -21.05 -6.84 -10.23
N ILE A 461 -19.98 -6.30 -9.65
CA ILE A 461 -18.80 -5.85 -10.41
C ILE A 461 -18.21 -7.01 -11.21
N GLN A 462 -18.10 -8.20 -10.62
CA GLN A 462 -17.59 -9.39 -11.33
C GLN A 462 -18.55 -9.87 -12.44
N PHE A 463 -19.85 -9.66 -12.28
CA PHE A 463 -20.84 -9.98 -13.32
C PHE A 463 -20.71 -9.07 -14.56
N SER A 464 -20.34 -7.82 -14.40
CA SER A 464 -20.18 -6.88 -15.52
C SER A 464 -19.06 -7.25 -16.49
N PHE A 465 -18.14 -8.14 -16.09
CA PHE A 465 -17.05 -8.66 -16.93
C PHE A 465 -17.38 -9.99 -17.64
N ARG A 466 -18.60 -10.50 -17.49
CA ARG A 466 -19.06 -11.70 -18.21
C ARG A 466 -19.52 -11.34 -19.61
#